data_02846e96f5daa34c106668e9a725746e
#
_entry.id   02846e96f5daa34c106668e9a725746e
#
_cell.length_a   1.000
_cell.length_b   1.000
_cell.length_c   1.000
_cell.angle_alpha   90.00
_cell.angle_beta   90.00
_cell.angle_gamma   90.00
#
_symmetry.space_group_name_H-M   'P 1'
#
loop_
_entity.id
_entity.type
_entity.pdbx_description
1 polymer ?
#
loop_
_entity_poly.entity_id
_entity_poly.type
_entity_poly.pdbx_seq_one_letter_code
_entity_poly.pdbx_strand_id
1 'polypeptide(L)'
;MRPSRLPWSLLLLVSFFAPAHAADMAFTTSDGVRLHVIEAGPPKAQTIVFVPGWTMPAWIFQQQINEFSRAYHVVALDPRGQGDSDIPASGYNLVRRGQDIGDFLARLPGRPVLLVAWSLGVLDALSYVQQAGDARLAGLVLIDNSIGEDPPPLPSPLPLRRGPKLERELQMRRFVQGMFRSAPGEAYLERLTETALRVPPEAAAQLANYAAPRSYWRDAVYSVHKPLLYIVRPRFAGQAGNLVARHPTAEIAEFNEAGHALFVDEPARFDSVLQGFIHRRVWP
;
A
#
# COMPACT_ATOMS: atom_id res chain seq x y z
N MET A 1 -6.79 -16.10 70.28
CA MET A 1 -7.59 -15.71 69.07
C MET A 1 -6.66 -15.17 67.99
N ARG A 2 -6.47 -15.91 66.93
CA ARG A 2 -5.65 -15.49 65.76
C ARG A 2 -6.60 -15.04 64.63
N PRO A 3 -6.39 -13.92 63.96
CA PRO A 3 -7.23 -13.50 62.85
C PRO A 3 -6.88 -14.31 61.58
N SER A 4 -7.88 -14.88 60.96
CA SER A 4 -7.81 -15.59 59.68
C SER A 4 -7.57 -14.59 58.54
N ARG A 5 -6.49 -14.78 57.75
CA ARG A 5 -6.23 -14.04 56.54
C ARG A 5 -6.98 -14.73 55.39
N LEU A 6 -7.93 -14.02 54.77
CA LEU A 6 -8.53 -14.41 53.48
C LEU A 6 -7.50 -14.22 52.33
N PRO A 7 -7.40 -15.15 51.39
CA PRO A 7 -6.58 -14.97 50.21
C PRO A 7 -7.29 -14.05 49.22
N TRP A 8 -6.60 -13.01 48.78
CA TRP A 8 -7.02 -12.17 47.64
C TRP A 8 -6.85 -12.95 46.35
N SER A 9 -7.95 -13.43 45.78
CA SER A 9 -7.97 -14.02 44.46
C SER A 9 -7.80 -12.90 43.41
N LEU A 10 -6.65 -12.86 42.76
CA LEU A 10 -6.37 -11.99 41.62
C LEU A 10 -7.18 -12.50 40.42
N LEU A 11 -8.29 -11.88 40.08
CA LEU A 11 -9.02 -12.12 38.84
C LEU A 11 -8.21 -11.52 37.71
N LEU A 12 -7.51 -12.38 36.95
CA LEU A 12 -6.94 -12.01 35.65
C LEU A 12 -8.10 -11.81 34.66
N LEU A 13 -8.44 -10.57 34.36
CA LEU A 13 -9.30 -10.22 33.21
C LEU A 13 -8.54 -10.54 31.91
N VAL A 14 -8.76 -11.72 31.37
CA VAL A 14 -8.35 -12.04 29.99
C VAL A 14 -9.36 -11.36 29.07
N SER A 15 -8.99 -10.20 28.54
CA SER A 15 -9.76 -9.53 27.50
C SER A 15 -9.62 -10.36 26.22
N PHE A 16 -10.64 -11.13 25.87
CA PHE A 16 -10.78 -11.74 24.56
C PHE A 16 -11.07 -10.61 23.56
N PHE A 17 -10.05 -10.14 22.84
CA PHE A 17 -10.26 -9.36 21.64
C PHE A 17 -10.86 -10.28 20.58
N ALA A 18 -12.15 -10.13 20.28
CA ALA A 18 -12.75 -10.72 19.10
C ALA A 18 -12.01 -10.17 17.87
N PRO A 19 -11.70 -11.02 16.86
CA PRO A 19 -11.10 -10.53 15.63
C PRO A 19 -12.01 -9.46 15.04
N ALA A 20 -11.47 -8.27 14.81
CA ALA A 20 -12.21 -7.20 14.14
C ALA A 20 -12.53 -7.67 12.73
N HIS A 21 -13.81 -7.88 12.42
CA HIS A 21 -14.24 -8.24 11.08
C HIS A 21 -13.90 -7.10 10.14
N ALA A 22 -13.22 -7.41 9.04
CA ALA A 22 -13.02 -6.45 7.96
C ALA A 22 -14.38 -6.11 7.35
N ALA A 23 -14.66 -4.83 7.17
CA ALA A 23 -15.88 -4.33 6.54
C ALA A 23 -15.57 -3.70 5.18
N ASP A 24 -16.41 -4.00 4.19
CA ASP A 24 -16.38 -3.35 2.89
C ASP A 24 -17.12 -2.02 3.00
N MET A 25 -16.42 -0.93 2.74
CA MET A 25 -16.92 0.43 2.80
C MET A 25 -16.70 1.13 1.47
N ALA A 26 -17.32 2.27 1.27
CA ALA A 26 -17.08 3.09 0.09
C ALA A 26 -17.18 4.58 0.41
N PHE A 27 -16.47 5.40 -0.36
CA PHE A 27 -16.61 6.84 -0.32
C PHE A 27 -16.66 7.41 -1.75
N THR A 28 -17.19 8.63 -1.88
CA THR A 28 -17.25 9.33 -3.17
C THR A 28 -16.17 10.40 -3.20
N THR A 29 -15.35 10.39 -4.23
CA THR A 29 -14.29 11.40 -4.49
C THR A 29 -14.90 12.75 -4.88
N SER A 30 -14.06 13.79 -4.92
CA SER A 30 -14.48 15.14 -5.31
C SER A 30 -15.00 15.25 -6.75
N ASP A 31 -14.63 14.30 -7.62
CA ASP A 31 -15.12 14.18 -9.00
C ASP A 31 -16.26 13.15 -9.17
N GLY A 32 -16.85 12.69 -8.07
CA GLY A 32 -18.06 11.86 -8.07
C GLY A 32 -17.86 10.36 -8.28
N VAL A 33 -16.63 9.87 -8.25
CA VAL A 33 -16.32 8.44 -8.39
C VAL A 33 -16.40 7.75 -7.03
N ARG A 34 -17.13 6.63 -6.94
CA ARG A 34 -17.20 5.79 -5.75
C ARG A 34 -15.98 4.88 -5.68
N LEU A 35 -15.18 5.04 -4.64
CA LEU A 35 -14.04 4.17 -4.35
C LEU A 35 -14.37 3.24 -3.19
N HIS A 36 -14.03 1.97 -3.35
CA HIS A 36 -14.17 0.94 -2.33
C HIS A 36 -12.95 0.94 -1.41
N VAL A 37 -13.17 0.60 -0.15
CA VAL A 37 -12.12 0.39 0.86
C VAL A 37 -12.46 -0.82 1.72
N ILE A 38 -11.44 -1.55 2.14
CA ILE A 38 -11.53 -2.55 3.19
C ILE A 38 -11.09 -1.88 4.48
N GLU A 39 -11.96 -1.85 5.48
CA GLU A 39 -11.70 -1.23 6.79
C GLU A 39 -11.73 -2.29 7.89
N ALA A 40 -10.73 -2.27 8.78
CA ALA A 40 -10.62 -3.22 9.88
C ALA A 40 -9.94 -2.59 11.11
N GLY A 41 -10.19 -3.18 12.27
CA GLY A 41 -9.56 -2.77 13.53
C GLY A 41 -10.30 -1.66 14.28
N PRO A 42 -9.76 -1.21 15.42
CA PRO A 42 -10.41 -0.23 16.26
C PRO A 42 -10.49 1.16 15.61
N PRO A 43 -11.68 1.73 15.33
CA PRO A 43 -11.81 2.95 14.52
C PRO A 43 -11.24 4.21 15.18
N LYS A 44 -10.93 4.16 16.49
CA LYS A 44 -10.31 5.25 17.24
C LYS A 44 -8.80 5.12 17.37
N ALA A 45 -8.22 4.01 16.91
CA ALA A 45 -6.77 3.80 16.91
C ALA A 45 -6.08 4.66 15.86
N GLN A 46 -4.76 4.64 15.85
CA GLN A 46 -3.93 5.23 14.80
C GLN A 46 -4.19 4.51 13.47
N THR A 47 -4.23 5.27 12.38
CA THR A 47 -4.69 4.74 11.10
C THR A 47 -3.53 4.41 10.16
N ILE A 48 -3.55 3.20 9.62
CA ILE A 48 -2.67 2.75 8.53
C ILE A 48 -3.50 2.66 7.25
N VAL A 49 -3.04 3.31 6.18
CA VAL A 49 -3.70 3.31 4.87
C VAL A 49 -2.82 2.57 3.87
N PHE A 50 -3.34 1.50 3.27
CA PHE A 50 -2.66 0.76 2.21
C PHE A 50 -3.17 1.15 0.82
N VAL A 51 -2.25 1.39 -0.12
CA VAL A 51 -2.53 1.72 -1.53
C VAL A 51 -1.82 0.70 -2.42
N PRO A 52 -2.56 -0.12 -3.19
CA PRO A 52 -1.99 -1.18 -4.01
C PRO A 52 -1.39 -0.66 -5.33
N GLY A 53 -0.74 -1.59 -6.04
CA GLY A 53 -0.13 -1.34 -7.33
C GLY A 53 -1.09 -1.36 -8.52
N TRP A 54 -0.52 -1.32 -9.71
CA TRP A 54 -1.21 -1.33 -10.99
C TRP A 54 -2.16 -2.53 -11.12
N THR A 55 -3.43 -2.26 -11.40
CA THR A 55 -4.55 -3.21 -11.52
C THR A 55 -4.87 -4.06 -10.29
N MET A 56 -4.12 -3.89 -9.20
CA MET A 56 -4.26 -4.72 -8.01
C MET A 56 -5.35 -4.21 -7.06
N PRO A 57 -6.10 -5.13 -6.41
CA PRO A 57 -7.12 -4.79 -5.43
C PRO A 57 -6.53 -4.56 -4.03
N ALA A 58 -7.32 -3.91 -3.16
CA ALA A 58 -7.01 -3.70 -1.75
C ALA A 58 -6.74 -5.01 -0.99
N TRP A 59 -7.51 -6.07 -1.30
CA TRP A 59 -7.40 -7.36 -0.62
C TRP A 59 -6.06 -8.08 -0.85
N ILE A 60 -5.19 -7.60 -1.76
CA ILE A 60 -3.82 -8.12 -1.88
C ILE A 60 -3.04 -7.97 -0.56
N PHE A 61 -3.43 -7.00 0.28
CA PHE A 61 -2.88 -6.77 1.61
C PHE A 61 -3.60 -7.54 2.73
N GLN A 62 -4.38 -8.58 2.42
CA GLN A 62 -5.24 -9.25 3.42
C GLN A 62 -4.47 -9.75 4.65
N GLN A 63 -3.24 -10.21 4.47
CA GLN A 63 -2.41 -10.66 5.61
C GLN A 63 -2.02 -9.47 6.51
N GLN A 64 -1.62 -8.35 5.93
CA GLN A 64 -1.29 -7.11 6.63
C GLN A 64 -2.53 -6.50 7.31
N ILE A 65 -3.68 -6.53 6.61
CA ILE A 65 -4.96 -6.09 7.21
C ILE A 65 -5.25 -6.90 8.48
N ASN A 66 -5.14 -8.23 8.40
CA ASN A 66 -5.41 -9.11 9.54
C ASN A 66 -4.40 -8.91 10.69
N GLU A 67 -3.13 -8.69 10.39
CA GLU A 67 -2.09 -8.50 11.40
C GLU A 67 -2.23 -7.14 12.10
N PHE A 68 -2.24 -6.06 11.32
CA PHE A 68 -2.21 -4.71 11.88
C PHE A 68 -3.56 -4.26 12.48
N SER A 69 -4.70 -4.82 12.02
CA SER A 69 -6.02 -4.49 12.59
C SER A 69 -6.21 -4.93 14.05
N ARG A 70 -5.32 -5.73 14.58
CA ARG A 70 -5.32 -6.09 16.02
C ARG A 70 -5.04 -4.89 16.92
N ALA A 71 -4.28 -3.91 16.44
CA ALA A 71 -3.86 -2.75 17.22
C ALA A 71 -4.16 -1.40 16.56
N TYR A 72 -4.29 -1.37 15.25
CA TYR A 72 -4.46 -0.16 14.45
C TYR A 72 -5.80 -0.17 13.71
N HIS A 73 -6.29 1.02 13.39
CA HIS A 73 -7.32 1.19 12.38
C HIS A 73 -6.67 1.05 11.00
N VAL A 74 -7.01 -0.01 10.29
CA VAL A 74 -6.42 -0.35 8.98
C VAL A 74 -7.43 -0.08 7.89
N VAL A 75 -7.02 0.63 6.85
CA VAL A 75 -7.83 0.87 5.66
C VAL A 75 -7.00 0.55 4.43
N ALA A 76 -7.53 -0.30 3.56
CA ALA A 76 -6.91 -0.61 2.28
C ALA A 76 -7.81 -0.09 1.14
N LEU A 77 -7.26 0.76 0.28
CA LEU A 77 -7.99 1.43 -0.80
C LEU A 77 -7.96 0.58 -2.08
N ASP A 78 -9.11 0.41 -2.69
CA ASP A 78 -9.22 0.06 -4.11
C ASP A 78 -9.16 1.37 -4.93
N PRO A 79 -8.08 1.65 -5.65
CA PRO A 79 -8.01 2.86 -6.46
C PRO A 79 -9.03 2.83 -7.61
N ARG A 80 -9.38 3.99 -8.19
CA ARG A 80 -10.31 4.09 -9.32
C ARG A 80 -10.03 3.06 -10.41
N GLY A 81 -11.05 2.36 -10.86
CA GLY A 81 -10.99 1.31 -11.87
C GLY A 81 -10.41 -0.01 -11.38
N GLN A 82 -9.98 -0.13 -10.12
CA GLN A 82 -9.37 -1.34 -9.56
C GLN A 82 -10.25 -1.94 -8.46
N GLY A 83 -10.05 -3.23 -8.17
CA GLY A 83 -10.81 -3.93 -7.13
C GLY A 83 -12.33 -3.76 -7.29
N ASP A 84 -13.02 -3.33 -6.25
CA ASP A 84 -14.46 -3.10 -6.22
C ASP A 84 -14.86 -1.61 -6.35
N SER A 85 -13.90 -0.75 -6.69
CA SER A 85 -14.15 0.64 -7.04
C SER A 85 -14.83 0.79 -8.40
N ASP A 86 -15.53 1.92 -8.59
CA ASP A 86 -16.12 2.28 -9.87
C ASP A 86 -15.06 2.39 -10.97
N ILE A 87 -15.49 2.10 -12.20
CA ILE A 87 -14.68 2.18 -13.42
C ILE A 87 -15.12 3.42 -14.20
N PRO A 88 -14.63 4.62 -13.85
CA PRO A 88 -14.99 5.85 -14.55
C PRO A 88 -14.42 5.88 -15.96
N ALA A 89 -14.98 6.72 -16.84
CA ALA A 89 -14.50 6.89 -18.20
C ALA A 89 -13.13 7.60 -18.29
N SER A 90 -12.68 8.26 -17.21
CA SER A 90 -11.47 9.08 -17.19
C SER A 90 -10.84 9.17 -15.77
N GLY A 91 -9.76 9.94 -15.65
CA GLY A 91 -9.07 10.16 -14.36
C GLY A 91 -7.94 9.15 -14.08
N TYR A 92 -7.57 8.34 -15.04
CA TYR A 92 -6.46 7.37 -14.93
C TYR A 92 -5.11 8.05 -15.17
N ASN A 93 -4.82 9.08 -14.38
CA ASN A 93 -3.58 9.85 -14.46
C ASN A 93 -3.03 10.17 -13.07
N LEU A 94 -1.76 10.53 -13.01
CA LEU A 94 -1.05 10.78 -11.75
C LEU A 94 -1.70 11.85 -10.88
N VAL A 95 -2.21 12.94 -11.47
CA VAL A 95 -2.80 14.06 -10.72
C VAL A 95 -4.07 13.61 -10.02
N ARG A 96 -5.02 13.02 -10.78
CA ARG A 96 -6.30 12.57 -10.22
C ARG A 96 -6.13 11.45 -9.20
N ARG A 97 -5.22 10.52 -9.45
CA ARG A 97 -4.91 9.43 -8.50
C ARG A 97 -4.32 9.94 -7.18
N GLY A 98 -3.46 10.96 -7.24
CA GLY A 98 -2.99 11.67 -6.04
C GLY A 98 -4.12 12.39 -5.29
N GLN A 99 -5.04 13.02 -6.02
CA GLN A 99 -6.24 13.66 -5.45
C GLN A 99 -7.20 12.64 -4.82
N ASP A 100 -7.35 11.44 -5.39
CA ASP A 100 -8.16 10.36 -4.79
C ASP A 100 -7.66 9.99 -3.39
N ILE A 101 -6.34 9.92 -3.20
CA ILE A 101 -5.74 9.73 -1.88
C ILE A 101 -6.08 10.92 -0.97
N GLY A 102 -5.96 12.14 -1.46
CA GLY A 102 -6.32 13.36 -0.72
C GLY A 102 -7.78 13.39 -0.30
N ASP A 103 -8.69 13.09 -1.22
CA ASP A 103 -10.14 13.00 -0.98
C ASP A 103 -10.45 11.94 0.10
N PHE A 104 -9.76 10.80 0.04
CA PHE A 104 -9.90 9.75 1.04
C PHE A 104 -9.38 10.20 2.41
N LEU A 105 -8.17 10.74 2.49
CA LEU A 105 -7.59 11.20 3.75
C LEU A 105 -8.41 12.33 4.40
N ALA A 106 -9.10 13.15 3.60
CA ALA A 106 -10.01 14.18 4.11
C ALA A 106 -11.25 13.61 4.82
N ARG A 107 -11.65 12.36 4.51
CA ARG A 107 -12.77 11.65 5.15
C ARG A 107 -12.40 11.00 6.48
N LEU A 108 -11.13 10.69 6.65
CA LEU A 108 -10.64 10.11 7.90
C LEU A 108 -10.61 11.16 9.02
N PRO A 109 -10.74 10.77 10.30
CA PRO A 109 -10.55 11.65 11.44
C PRO A 109 -9.28 12.49 11.27
N GLY A 110 -9.27 13.73 11.76
CA GLY A 110 -8.19 14.72 11.54
C GLY A 110 -6.78 14.33 12.02
N ARG A 111 -6.57 13.11 12.49
CA ARG A 111 -5.26 12.59 12.90
C ARG A 111 -4.42 12.23 11.68
N PRO A 112 -3.09 12.47 11.73
CA PRO A 112 -2.18 12.01 10.69
C PRO A 112 -2.17 10.48 10.58
N VAL A 113 -2.04 9.97 9.35
CA VAL A 113 -2.05 8.53 9.03
C VAL A 113 -0.67 8.04 8.60
N LEU A 114 -0.40 6.76 8.77
CA LEU A 114 0.70 6.09 8.09
C LEU A 114 0.21 5.65 6.71
N LEU A 115 0.79 6.24 5.66
CA LEU A 115 0.46 5.88 4.27
C LEU A 115 1.46 4.84 3.77
N VAL A 116 0.96 3.67 3.38
CA VAL A 116 1.75 2.52 2.89
C VAL A 116 1.37 2.24 1.44
N ALA A 117 2.29 2.45 0.53
CA ALA A 117 2.02 2.42 -0.90
C ALA A 117 2.95 1.43 -1.62
N TRP A 118 2.40 0.60 -2.47
CA TRP A 118 3.14 -0.44 -3.21
C TRP A 118 3.08 -0.22 -4.72
N SER A 119 4.22 -0.42 -5.40
CA SER A 119 4.31 -0.40 -6.85
C SER A 119 3.75 0.90 -7.45
N LEU A 120 2.74 0.87 -8.32
CA LEU A 120 2.09 2.07 -8.86
C LEU A 120 1.55 2.97 -7.73
N GLY A 121 1.06 2.39 -6.64
CA GLY A 121 0.62 3.14 -5.46
C GLY A 121 1.71 4.06 -4.88
N VAL A 122 3.00 3.73 -5.05
CA VAL A 122 4.11 4.63 -4.68
C VAL A 122 4.03 5.93 -5.46
N LEU A 123 3.77 5.86 -6.77
CA LEU A 123 3.64 7.04 -7.61
C LEU A 123 2.37 7.83 -7.28
N ASP A 124 1.27 7.16 -6.96
CA ASP A 124 0.04 7.81 -6.50
C ASP A 124 0.27 8.55 -5.17
N ALA A 125 0.96 7.91 -4.21
CA ALA A 125 1.31 8.53 -2.93
C ALA A 125 2.26 9.72 -3.08
N LEU A 126 3.29 9.61 -3.93
CA LEU A 126 4.19 10.71 -4.24
C LEU A 126 3.48 11.85 -4.98
N SER A 127 2.51 11.52 -5.85
CA SER A 127 1.68 12.53 -6.50
C SER A 127 0.76 13.25 -5.50
N TYR A 128 0.23 12.55 -4.50
CA TYR A 128 -0.47 13.17 -3.39
C TYR A 128 0.44 14.13 -2.62
N VAL A 129 1.64 13.68 -2.23
CA VAL A 129 2.61 14.53 -1.51
C VAL A 129 2.98 15.78 -2.32
N GLN A 130 3.22 15.62 -3.62
CA GLN A 130 3.55 16.75 -4.51
C GLN A 130 2.44 17.81 -4.57
N GLN A 131 1.18 17.40 -4.45
CA GLN A 131 0.03 18.29 -4.56
C GLN A 131 -0.41 18.88 -3.20
N ALA A 132 -0.32 18.11 -2.12
CA ALA A 132 -0.93 18.42 -0.83
C ALA A 132 0.09 18.47 0.33
N GLY A 133 1.35 18.10 0.09
CA GLY A 133 2.38 17.98 1.13
C GLY A 133 2.14 16.79 2.06
N ASP A 134 2.85 16.78 3.18
CA ASP A 134 2.88 15.67 4.13
C ASP A 134 2.15 15.95 5.46
N ALA A 135 1.42 17.06 5.58
CA ALA A 135 0.79 17.47 6.83
C ALA A 135 -0.22 16.44 7.39
N ARG A 136 -0.88 15.66 6.51
CA ARG A 136 -1.82 14.59 6.87
C ARG A 136 -1.13 13.25 7.12
N LEU A 137 0.19 13.16 6.98
CA LEU A 137 0.96 11.94 7.19
C LEU A 137 1.61 11.92 8.57
N ALA A 138 1.53 10.80 9.26
CA ALA A 138 2.37 10.46 10.40
C ALA A 138 3.68 9.82 9.94
N GLY A 139 3.68 9.18 8.79
CA GLY A 139 4.80 8.55 8.12
C GLY A 139 4.40 8.09 6.72
N LEU A 140 5.40 7.77 5.91
CA LEU A 140 5.24 7.26 4.55
C LEU A 140 6.06 6.00 4.34
N VAL A 141 5.44 4.97 3.78
CA VAL A 141 6.12 3.71 3.42
C VAL A 141 5.96 3.49 1.92
N LEU A 142 7.08 3.38 1.22
CA LEU A 142 7.15 3.18 -0.22
C LEU A 142 7.69 1.78 -0.52
N ILE A 143 6.96 0.98 -1.30
CA ILE A 143 7.28 -0.44 -1.51
C ILE A 143 7.53 -0.72 -2.99
N ASP A 144 8.76 -1.07 -3.31
CA ASP A 144 9.26 -1.68 -4.55
C ASP A 144 8.83 -0.98 -5.85
N ASN A 145 8.99 0.34 -5.90
CA ASN A 145 8.95 1.12 -7.14
C ASN A 145 10.02 2.20 -7.12
N SER A 146 10.38 2.71 -8.30
CA SER A 146 11.29 3.84 -8.44
C SER A 146 10.68 5.10 -7.80
N ILE A 147 11.50 5.81 -7.04
CA ILE A 147 11.18 7.11 -6.44
C ILE A 147 11.79 8.28 -7.23
N GLY A 148 12.22 8.03 -8.47
CA GLY A 148 12.86 9.03 -9.32
C GLY A 148 14.35 9.28 -9.04
N GLU A 149 14.91 8.65 -8.00
CA GLU A 149 16.33 8.77 -7.61
C GLU A 149 17.25 7.95 -8.57
N ASP A 150 18.53 8.26 -8.56
CA ASP A 150 19.52 7.50 -9.31
C ASP A 150 19.93 6.20 -8.59
N PRO A 151 20.39 5.18 -9.31
CA PRO A 151 20.34 5.07 -10.77
C PRO A 151 18.92 4.86 -11.29
N PRO A 152 18.65 5.20 -12.57
CA PRO A 152 17.35 4.88 -13.17
C PRO A 152 17.13 3.36 -13.15
N PRO A 153 15.90 2.89 -12.90
CA PRO A 153 15.61 1.47 -12.97
C PRO A 153 15.83 0.97 -14.41
N LEU A 154 16.27 -0.27 -14.55
CA LEU A 154 16.32 -0.93 -15.84
C LEU A 154 14.90 -0.95 -16.45
N PRO A 155 14.78 -0.83 -17.79
CA PRO A 155 13.48 -0.92 -18.45
C PRO A 155 12.73 -2.18 -18.02
N SER A 156 11.43 -2.04 -17.75
CA SER A 156 10.59 -3.20 -17.46
C SER A 156 10.39 -4.03 -18.74
N PRO A 157 10.50 -5.35 -18.67
CA PRO A 157 10.29 -6.21 -19.85
C PRO A 157 8.83 -6.29 -20.33
N LEU A 158 7.89 -5.60 -19.69
CA LEU A 158 6.47 -5.68 -19.98
C LEU A 158 5.93 -4.46 -20.74
N PRO A 159 5.88 -4.48 -22.06
CA PRO A 159 4.79 -3.83 -22.77
C PRO A 159 3.59 -4.77 -22.78
N LEU A 160 2.52 -4.47 -22.04
CA LEU A 160 1.22 -5.10 -22.29
C LEU A 160 0.77 -4.67 -23.68
N ARG A 161 0.97 -5.53 -24.65
CA ARG A 161 0.49 -5.32 -26.02
C ARG A 161 -1.04 -5.37 -26.01
N ARG A 162 -1.67 -4.47 -26.77
CA ARG A 162 -3.09 -4.61 -27.11
C ARG A 162 -3.22 -5.86 -28.00
N GLY A 163 -3.75 -6.93 -27.44
CA GLY A 163 -3.97 -8.20 -28.11
C GLY A 163 -5.45 -8.64 -28.03
N PRO A 164 -5.82 -9.73 -28.72
CA PRO A 164 -7.13 -10.37 -28.53
C PRO A 164 -7.38 -10.67 -27.07
N LYS A 165 -8.66 -10.82 -26.67
CA LYS A 165 -9.06 -11.04 -25.26
C LYS A 165 -8.30 -12.19 -24.60
N LEU A 166 -8.16 -13.32 -25.30
CA LEU A 166 -7.42 -14.49 -24.80
C LEU A 166 -5.94 -14.18 -24.56
N GLU A 167 -5.32 -13.39 -25.46
CA GLU A 167 -3.92 -12.99 -25.28
C GLU A 167 -3.78 -12.06 -24.08
N ARG A 168 -4.74 -11.15 -23.82
CA ARG A 168 -4.76 -10.27 -22.66
C ARG A 168 -4.87 -11.06 -21.36
N GLU A 169 -5.74 -12.06 -21.28
CA GLU A 169 -5.89 -12.94 -20.11
C GLU A 169 -4.57 -13.67 -19.80
N LEU A 170 -3.95 -14.24 -20.83
CA LEU A 170 -2.66 -14.93 -20.68
C LEU A 170 -1.55 -13.99 -20.23
N GLN A 171 -1.50 -12.77 -20.79
CA GLN A 171 -0.52 -11.76 -20.40
C GLN A 171 -0.74 -11.33 -18.93
N MET A 172 -1.99 -11.10 -18.51
CA MET A 172 -2.31 -10.73 -17.15
C MET A 172 -1.96 -11.85 -16.17
N ARG A 173 -2.29 -13.10 -16.51
CA ARG A 173 -1.90 -14.27 -15.69
C ARG A 173 -0.39 -14.35 -15.51
N ARG A 174 0.38 -14.19 -16.58
CA ARG A 174 1.86 -14.16 -16.50
C ARG A 174 2.38 -13.00 -15.65
N PHE A 175 1.78 -11.84 -15.79
CA PHE A 175 2.10 -10.67 -14.98
C PHE A 175 1.85 -10.96 -13.49
N VAL A 176 0.66 -11.47 -13.15
CA VAL A 176 0.30 -11.82 -11.77
C VAL A 176 1.24 -12.89 -11.21
N GLN A 177 1.49 -13.97 -11.95
CA GLN A 177 2.45 -15.01 -11.54
C GLN A 177 3.86 -14.45 -11.32
N GLY A 178 4.30 -13.54 -12.18
CA GLY A 178 5.64 -12.92 -12.12
C GLY A 178 5.85 -11.95 -10.94
N MET A 179 4.79 -11.60 -10.21
CA MET A 179 4.92 -10.75 -9.02
C MET A 179 5.43 -11.50 -7.79
N PHE A 180 5.36 -12.81 -7.78
CA PHE A 180 5.68 -13.65 -6.64
C PHE A 180 6.96 -14.46 -6.87
N ARG A 181 7.74 -14.63 -5.84
CA ARG A 181 8.86 -15.57 -5.81
C ARG A 181 8.36 -16.98 -5.52
N SER A 182 7.41 -17.06 -4.59
CA SER A 182 6.74 -18.31 -4.21
C SER A 182 5.27 -18.21 -4.58
N ALA A 183 4.75 -19.14 -5.37
CA ALA A 183 3.35 -19.11 -5.79
C ALA A 183 2.40 -19.20 -4.58
N PRO A 184 1.52 -18.20 -4.37
CA PRO A 184 0.60 -18.18 -3.22
C PRO A 184 -0.58 -19.15 -3.35
N GLY A 185 -0.55 -20.05 -4.33
CA GLY A 185 -1.59 -21.02 -4.65
C GLY A 185 -2.43 -20.63 -5.86
N GLU A 186 -2.90 -21.63 -6.61
CA GLU A 186 -3.57 -21.43 -7.91
C GLU A 186 -4.87 -20.60 -7.77
N ALA A 187 -5.70 -20.91 -6.78
CA ALA A 187 -6.96 -20.18 -6.55
C ALA A 187 -6.72 -18.68 -6.24
N TYR A 188 -5.64 -18.35 -5.52
CA TYR A 188 -5.26 -16.97 -5.26
C TYR A 188 -4.83 -16.26 -6.56
N LEU A 189 -3.99 -16.90 -7.37
CA LEU A 189 -3.51 -16.36 -8.64
C LEU A 189 -4.65 -16.15 -9.64
N GLU A 190 -5.59 -17.11 -9.71
CA GLU A 190 -6.79 -17.02 -10.54
C GLU A 190 -7.66 -15.84 -10.12
N ARG A 191 -8.05 -15.75 -8.84
CA ARG A 191 -8.83 -14.64 -8.30
C ARG A 191 -8.15 -13.28 -8.55
N LEU A 192 -6.84 -13.20 -8.35
CA LEU A 192 -6.09 -11.95 -8.56
C LEU A 192 -6.05 -11.56 -10.05
N THR A 193 -5.89 -12.55 -10.94
CA THR A 193 -5.93 -12.34 -12.39
C THR A 193 -7.29 -11.84 -12.85
N GLU A 194 -8.36 -12.48 -12.40
CA GLU A 194 -9.74 -12.07 -12.72
C GLU A 194 -10.03 -10.64 -12.22
N THR A 195 -9.62 -10.32 -10.99
CA THR A 195 -9.78 -8.97 -10.45
C THR A 195 -8.98 -7.94 -11.24
N ALA A 196 -7.74 -8.25 -11.61
CA ALA A 196 -6.91 -7.35 -12.42
C ALA A 196 -7.49 -7.12 -13.83
N LEU A 197 -8.17 -8.11 -14.40
CA LEU A 197 -8.82 -8.03 -15.72
C LEU A 197 -10.08 -7.16 -15.72
N ARG A 198 -10.64 -6.80 -14.57
CA ARG A 198 -11.76 -5.83 -14.48
C ARG A 198 -11.35 -4.44 -14.97
N VAL A 199 -10.08 -4.06 -14.78
CA VAL A 199 -9.57 -2.76 -15.25
C VAL A 199 -9.64 -2.71 -16.78
N PRO A 200 -10.34 -1.74 -17.40
CA PRO A 200 -10.40 -1.64 -18.86
C PRO A 200 -9.00 -1.54 -19.50
N PRO A 201 -8.76 -2.12 -20.67
CA PRO A 201 -7.46 -2.11 -21.32
C PRO A 201 -6.87 -0.70 -21.50
N GLU A 202 -7.72 0.26 -21.87
CA GLU A 202 -7.32 1.66 -22.09
C GLU A 202 -6.93 2.32 -20.77
N ALA A 203 -7.68 2.08 -19.68
CA ALA A 203 -7.37 2.56 -18.35
C ALA A 203 -6.08 1.93 -17.82
N ALA A 204 -5.92 0.62 -18.00
CA ALA A 204 -4.71 -0.08 -17.61
C ALA A 204 -3.46 0.46 -18.34
N ALA A 205 -3.59 0.77 -19.65
CA ALA A 205 -2.51 1.35 -20.45
C ALA A 205 -2.16 2.79 -19.98
N GLN A 206 -3.16 3.61 -19.63
CA GLN A 206 -2.93 4.95 -19.08
C GLN A 206 -2.21 4.88 -17.73
N LEU A 207 -2.64 4.00 -16.84
CA LEU A 207 -2.03 3.78 -15.53
C LEU A 207 -0.60 3.24 -15.61
N ALA A 208 -0.27 2.46 -16.64
CA ALA A 208 1.09 1.94 -16.83
C ALA A 208 2.09 2.99 -17.36
N ASN A 209 1.60 4.13 -17.82
CA ASN A 209 2.40 5.16 -18.48
C ASN A 209 2.15 6.55 -17.87
N TYR A 210 2.60 6.77 -16.65
CA TYR A 210 2.57 8.10 -16.04
C TYR A 210 3.61 9.01 -16.70
N ALA A 211 3.13 9.98 -17.46
CA ALA A 211 3.94 10.96 -18.17
C ALA A 211 4.47 12.05 -17.22
N ALA A 212 5.40 11.68 -16.34
CA ALA A 212 6.09 12.62 -15.46
C ALA A 212 7.61 12.40 -15.52
N PRO A 213 8.40 13.48 -15.50
CA PRO A 213 9.85 13.35 -15.40
C PRO A 213 10.25 12.71 -14.06
N ARG A 214 11.39 12.03 -14.03
CA ARG A 214 11.91 11.41 -12.80
C ARG A 214 12.06 12.41 -11.65
N SER A 215 12.42 13.65 -11.96
CA SER A 215 12.52 14.73 -10.98
C SER A 215 11.20 14.98 -10.23
N TYR A 216 10.05 14.82 -10.88
CA TYR A 216 8.75 14.97 -10.21
C TYR A 216 8.60 14.04 -8.99
N TRP A 217 8.99 12.79 -9.13
CA TRP A 217 8.94 11.79 -8.06
C TRP A 217 10.03 12.03 -7.01
N ARG A 218 11.24 12.36 -7.46
CA ARG A 218 12.35 12.69 -6.57
C ARG A 218 12.05 13.92 -5.73
N ASP A 219 11.56 14.99 -6.33
CA ASP A 219 11.24 16.22 -5.61
C ASP A 219 10.11 15.97 -4.58
N ALA A 220 9.12 15.12 -4.93
CA ALA A 220 8.07 14.71 -4.00
C ALA A 220 8.65 13.94 -2.81
N VAL A 221 9.51 12.96 -3.02
CA VAL A 221 10.08 12.17 -1.92
C VAL A 221 10.96 13.01 -1.01
N TYR A 222 11.75 13.96 -1.56
CA TYR A 222 12.60 14.86 -0.76
C TYR A 222 11.82 15.99 -0.07
N SER A 223 10.58 16.25 -0.44
CA SER A 223 9.71 17.18 0.28
C SER A 223 9.02 16.57 1.50
N VAL A 224 9.15 15.26 1.73
CA VAL A 224 8.62 14.59 2.91
C VAL A 224 9.49 14.90 4.12
N HIS A 225 8.88 15.42 5.20
CA HIS A 225 9.57 15.69 6.48
C HIS A 225 9.20 14.67 7.55
N LYS A 226 8.22 13.82 7.27
CA LYS A 226 7.77 12.75 8.16
C LYS A 226 8.71 11.52 8.08
N PRO A 227 8.66 10.63 9.07
CA PRO A 227 9.34 9.34 8.97
C PRO A 227 9.03 8.65 7.64
N LEU A 228 10.07 8.23 6.94
CA LEU A 228 10.00 7.61 5.62
C LEU A 228 10.68 6.23 5.66
N LEU A 229 9.98 5.20 5.20
CA LEU A 229 10.53 3.87 5.01
C LEU A 229 10.45 3.48 3.53
N TYR A 230 11.58 3.12 2.94
CA TYR A 230 11.62 2.62 1.56
C TYR A 230 12.02 1.15 1.56
N ILE A 231 11.06 0.28 1.20
CA ILE A 231 11.23 -1.18 1.16
C ILE A 231 11.43 -1.60 -0.29
N VAL A 232 12.54 -2.25 -0.58
CA VAL A 232 12.96 -2.51 -1.96
C VAL A 232 13.50 -3.91 -2.15
N ARG A 233 13.44 -4.37 -3.41
CA ARG A 233 14.25 -5.47 -3.91
C ARG A 233 15.58 -4.93 -4.46
N PRO A 234 16.57 -5.79 -4.76
CA PRO A 234 17.90 -5.39 -5.29
C PRO A 234 17.84 -4.43 -6.48
N ARG A 235 16.78 -4.51 -7.28
CA ARG A 235 16.56 -3.61 -8.43
C ARG A 235 16.60 -2.12 -8.06
N PHE A 236 16.19 -1.77 -6.85
CA PHE A 236 16.13 -0.38 -6.37
C PHE A 236 17.10 -0.08 -5.23
N ALA A 237 18.00 -1.02 -4.88
CA ALA A 237 18.97 -0.84 -3.80
C ALA A 237 19.86 0.41 -3.98
N GLY A 238 20.25 0.74 -5.22
CA GLY A 238 21.00 1.96 -5.50
C GLY A 238 20.22 3.24 -5.18
N GLN A 239 18.91 3.28 -5.54
CA GLN A 239 18.03 4.40 -5.18
C GLN A 239 17.82 4.50 -3.67
N ALA A 240 17.69 3.35 -3.00
CA ALA A 240 17.54 3.29 -1.55
C ALA A 240 18.78 3.81 -0.82
N GLY A 241 19.97 3.41 -1.26
CA GLY A 241 21.24 3.91 -0.71
C GLY A 241 21.40 5.43 -0.87
N ASN A 242 21.07 5.97 -2.05
CA ASN A 242 21.10 7.41 -2.30
C ASN A 242 20.06 8.18 -1.47
N LEU A 243 18.86 7.62 -1.31
CA LEU A 243 17.83 8.21 -0.46
C LEU A 243 18.30 8.35 0.99
N VAL A 244 18.78 7.27 1.60
CA VAL A 244 19.25 7.29 3.00
C VAL A 244 20.42 8.25 3.20
N ALA A 245 21.33 8.34 2.21
CA ALA A 245 22.47 9.25 2.29
C ALA A 245 22.06 10.74 2.30
N ARG A 246 20.87 11.08 1.80
CA ARG A 246 20.46 12.48 1.57
C ARG A 246 19.20 12.88 2.31
N HIS A 247 18.38 11.92 2.75
CA HIS A 247 17.09 12.19 3.38
C HIS A 247 17.15 11.91 4.90
N PRO A 248 16.98 12.93 5.77
CA PRO A 248 17.29 12.82 7.20
C PRO A 248 16.37 11.87 7.97
N THR A 249 15.17 11.59 7.46
CA THR A 249 14.19 10.74 8.15
C THR A 249 14.00 9.39 7.47
N ALA A 250 14.74 9.09 6.39
CA ALA A 250 14.56 7.86 5.64
C ALA A 250 15.26 6.66 6.30
N GLU A 251 14.56 5.55 6.35
CA GLU A 251 15.07 4.20 6.61
C GLU A 251 14.85 3.33 5.37
N ILE A 252 15.63 2.27 5.20
CA ILE A 252 15.47 1.31 4.13
C ILE A 252 15.37 -0.12 4.67
N ALA A 253 14.69 -0.98 3.91
CA ALA A 253 14.71 -2.41 4.10
C ALA A 253 14.81 -3.12 2.74
N GLU A 254 15.78 -4.02 2.59
CA GLU A 254 15.97 -4.77 1.35
C GLU A 254 15.43 -6.19 1.48
N PHE A 255 14.67 -6.62 0.49
CA PHE A 255 14.07 -7.96 0.38
C PHE A 255 14.71 -8.69 -0.81
N ASN A 256 15.79 -9.42 -0.55
CA ASN A 256 16.61 -10.02 -1.59
C ASN A 256 16.01 -11.30 -2.19
N GLU A 257 15.20 -12.01 -1.43
CA GLU A 257 14.63 -13.31 -1.82
C GLU A 257 13.14 -13.22 -2.20
N ALA A 258 12.52 -12.05 -2.11
CA ALA A 258 11.12 -11.85 -2.45
C ALA A 258 10.91 -11.45 -3.92
N GLY A 259 9.71 -11.70 -4.44
CA GLY A 259 9.18 -11.12 -5.66
C GLY A 259 8.68 -9.68 -5.46
N HIS A 260 7.98 -9.15 -6.46
CA HIS A 260 7.45 -7.79 -6.45
C HIS A 260 6.42 -7.56 -5.33
N ALA A 261 5.59 -8.55 -5.04
CA ALA A 261 4.65 -8.54 -3.91
C ALA A 261 5.33 -9.12 -2.65
N LEU A 262 6.39 -8.47 -2.20
CA LEU A 262 7.27 -8.95 -1.12
C LEU A 262 6.54 -9.17 0.23
N PHE A 263 5.45 -8.45 0.47
CA PHE A 263 4.60 -8.60 1.65
C PHE A 263 3.70 -9.84 1.59
N VAL A 264 3.57 -10.46 0.40
CA VAL A 264 2.91 -11.77 0.22
C VAL A 264 3.93 -12.89 0.30
N ASP A 265 5.12 -12.71 -0.30
CA ASP A 265 6.19 -13.74 -0.30
C ASP A 265 6.83 -13.93 1.09
N GLU A 266 7.09 -12.83 1.80
CA GLU A 266 7.76 -12.82 3.11
C GLU A 266 6.91 -12.04 4.15
N PRO A 267 5.65 -12.45 4.43
CA PRO A 267 4.72 -11.65 5.22
C PRO A 267 5.21 -11.39 6.64
N ALA A 268 5.71 -12.39 7.34
CA ALA A 268 6.18 -12.23 8.71
C ALA A 268 7.37 -11.26 8.81
N ARG A 269 8.29 -11.28 7.83
CA ARG A 269 9.41 -10.35 7.75
C ARG A 269 8.94 -8.94 7.43
N PHE A 270 8.02 -8.80 6.46
CA PHE A 270 7.45 -7.52 6.11
C PHE A 270 6.73 -6.88 7.30
N ASP A 271 5.87 -7.65 7.97
CA ASP A 271 5.11 -7.19 9.14
C ASP A 271 6.05 -6.78 10.28
N SER A 272 7.12 -7.54 10.54
CA SER A 272 8.14 -7.18 11.54
C SER A 272 8.89 -5.89 11.20
N VAL A 273 9.27 -5.69 9.93
CA VAL A 273 9.93 -4.46 9.46
C VAL A 273 9.00 -3.25 9.62
N LEU A 274 7.76 -3.38 9.16
CA LEU A 274 6.77 -2.30 9.22
C LEU A 274 6.43 -1.96 10.68
N GLN A 275 6.18 -2.95 11.53
CA GLN A 275 5.88 -2.74 12.95
C GLN A 275 7.06 -2.12 13.69
N GLY A 276 8.29 -2.56 13.42
CA GLY A 276 9.49 -1.97 13.99
C GLY A 276 9.65 -0.49 13.60
N PHE A 277 9.40 -0.14 12.33
CA PHE A 277 9.40 1.25 11.87
C PHE A 277 8.31 2.09 12.57
N ILE A 278 7.09 1.55 12.67
CA ILE A 278 5.98 2.21 13.36
C ILE A 278 6.37 2.58 14.80
N HIS A 279 6.88 1.62 15.56
CA HIS A 279 7.21 1.81 16.97
C HIS A 279 8.42 2.71 17.21
N ARG A 280 9.42 2.71 16.31
CA ARG A 280 10.61 3.56 16.49
C ARG A 280 10.42 4.98 15.99
N ARG A 281 9.61 5.18 14.95
CA ARG A 281 9.62 6.44 14.17
C ARG A 281 8.29 7.13 14.04
N VAL A 282 7.20 6.37 13.92
CA VAL A 282 5.88 6.93 13.58
C VAL A 282 5.06 7.19 14.84
N TRP A 283 4.95 6.17 15.68
CA TRP A 283 4.19 6.22 16.94
C TRP A 283 4.99 5.52 18.05
N PRO A 284 6.09 6.15 18.54
CA PRO A 284 6.95 5.61 19.59
C PRO A 284 6.27 5.49 20.96
#